data_fdc70dc0f1e9785c169d6c355bce34b5
#
_entry.id   fdc70dc0f1e9785c169d6c355bce34b5
#
_cell.length_a   1.000
_cell.length_b   1.000
_cell.length_c   1.000
_cell.angle_alpha   90.00
_cell.angle_beta   90.00
_cell.angle_gamma   90.00
#
_symmetry.space_group_name_H-M   'P 1'
#
loop_
_entity.id
_entity.type
_entity.pdbx_description
1 polymer ?
#
loop_
_entity_poly.entity_id
_entity_poly.type
_entity_poly.pdbx_seq_one_letter_code
_entity_poly.pdbx_strand_id
1 'polypeptide(L)'
;MQRLTLLSLGSINADFQVRVDEPVGSKETQLAHDLCRLSGGKASNTAFIGARFGHRSLLLGRVGDDELAEQALAPLRQAGVEVENVGRAAGQSTGVSMIMVPPDAKKNIVLATNANDCWDEAAIDAMIAVIDGCETPACLVLDYEVPARVVNKALEAADRKDIPAVLDPSFPDRVDEGLLPKLHAITPNVSEAEGLVGHSLDSMDKLADAARQLQRDGPALVCIKLGDGGCVLATSDQTLHIPPSEVEPVDTTGAGDAFTGVFAVAMLEGLEPREAAAWGVAAANLAVTGYGSQPAYADRQQVVELARTLLDKARVLDG
;
A
#
# COMPACT_ATOMS: atom_id res chain seq x y z
N MET A 1 -17.81 -16.30 6.28
CA MET A 1 -16.33 -16.26 6.16
C MET A 1 -15.75 -16.01 7.54
N GLN A 2 -14.65 -16.64 7.91
CA GLN A 2 -13.97 -16.38 9.19
C GLN A 2 -13.41 -14.95 9.15
N ARG A 3 -13.63 -14.17 10.22
CA ARG A 3 -13.07 -12.83 10.35
C ARG A 3 -11.61 -12.96 10.82
N LEU A 4 -10.66 -12.64 9.92
CA LEU A 4 -9.22 -12.67 10.16
C LEU A 4 -8.73 -11.26 10.53
N THR A 5 -7.46 -11.10 10.90
CA THR A 5 -6.93 -9.81 11.35
C THR A 5 -5.91 -9.24 10.35
N LEU A 6 -6.14 -8.03 9.85
CA LEU A 6 -5.18 -7.24 9.11
C LEU A 6 -4.66 -6.11 10.00
N LEU A 7 -3.35 -6.06 10.22
CA LEU A 7 -2.67 -4.92 10.85
C LEU A 7 -2.05 -4.07 9.74
N SER A 8 -2.26 -2.77 9.78
CA SER A 8 -1.64 -1.82 8.84
C SER A 8 -0.83 -0.80 9.63
N LEU A 9 0.48 -0.77 9.41
CA LEU A 9 1.39 0.19 10.05
C LEU A 9 2.05 1.07 9.00
N GLY A 10 1.96 2.39 9.20
CA GLY A 10 2.58 3.35 8.31
C GLY A 10 1.90 4.72 8.36
N SER A 11 1.85 5.39 7.21
CA SER A 11 1.36 6.76 7.13
C SER A 11 -0.16 6.89 7.27
N ILE A 12 -0.54 7.97 7.95
CA ILE A 12 -1.91 8.44 8.12
C ILE A 12 -1.94 9.92 7.71
N ASN A 13 -2.67 10.26 6.65
CA ASN A 13 -2.67 11.60 6.09
C ASN A 13 -4.08 12.19 5.97
N ALA A 14 -4.18 13.49 6.13
CA ALA A 14 -5.30 14.28 5.61
C ALA A 14 -4.95 14.67 4.17
N ASP A 15 -5.63 14.10 3.20
CA ASP A 15 -5.41 14.39 1.78
C ASP A 15 -6.23 15.60 1.33
N PHE A 16 -5.56 16.51 0.63
CA PHE A 16 -6.15 17.65 -0.07
C PHE A 16 -5.92 17.47 -1.56
N GLN A 17 -6.97 17.09 -2.27
CA GLN A 17 -6.89 16.75 -3.68
C GLN A 17 -7.64 17.72 -4.55
N VAL A 18 -7.01 18.17 -5.63
CA VAL A 18 -7.58 19.08 -6.63
C VAL A 18 -7.43 18.52 -8.04
N ARG A 19 -8.42 18.78 -8.90
CA ARG A 19 -8.31 18.52 -10.34
C ARG A 19 -7.92 19.79 -11.07
N VAL A 20 -6.99 19.66 -12.00
CA VAL A 20 -6.50 20.77 -12.82
C VAL A 20 -6.58 20.43 -14.31
N ASP A 21 -6.70 21.46 -15.17
CA ASP A 21 -6.83 21.28 -16.63
C ASP A 21 -5.50 21.06 -17.35
N GLU A 22 -4.39 21.38 -16.70
CA GLU A 22 -3.06 21.38 -17.31
C GLU A 22 -2.06 20.70 -16.38
N PRO A 23 -0.96 20.16 -16.92
CA PRO A 23 0.12 19.60 -16.13
C PRO A 23 0.65 20.59 -15.08
N VAL A 24 1.01 20.08 -13.91
CA VAL A 24 1.56 20.89 -12.83
C VAL A 24 2.88 21.54 -13.25
N GLY A 25 3.03 22.84 -12.95
CA GLY A 25 4.21 23.62 -13.31
C GLY A 25 4.14 24.28 -14.71
N SER A 26 3.06 24.08 -15.47
CA SER A 26 2.85 24.76 -16.76
C SER A 26 2.60 26.26 -16.59
N LYS A 27 2.08 26.68 -15.43
CA LYS A 27 1.80 28.08 -15.07
C LYS A 27 2.17 28.34 -13.60
N GLU A 28 2.50 29.61 -13.29
CA GLU A 28 2.77 30.02 -11.90
C GLU A 28 1.51 29.92 -11.03
N THR A 29 0.32 30.19 -11.58
CA THR A 29 -0.97 30.03 -10.91
C THR A 29 -1.91 29.24 -11.80
N GLN A 30 -2.45 28.16 -11.27
CA GLN A 30 -3.45 27.31 -11.93
C GLN A 30 -4.78 27.37 -11.18
N LEU A 31 -5.89 27.34 -11.92
CA LEU A 31 -7.21 27.16 -11.35
C LEU A 31 -7.51 25.67 -11.24
N ALA A 32 -8.08 25.27 -10.11
CA ALA A 32 -8.59 23.94 -9.90
C ALA A 32 -10.12 23.90 -10.06
N HIS A 33 -10.67 22.77 -10.45
CA HIS A 33 -12.13 22.57 -10.57
C HIS A 33 -12.80 22.47 -9.21
N ASP A 34 -12.11 21.82 -8.26
CA ASP A 34 -12.66 21.50 -6.94
C ASP A 34 -11.54 21.31 -5.91
N LEU A 35 -11.94 21.15 -4.66
CA LEU A 35 -11.07 20.70 -3.58
C LEU A 35 -11.80 19.58 -2.83
N CYS A 36 -11.24 18.37 -2.89
CA CYS A 36 -11.67 17.25 -2.06
C CYS A 36 -10.77 17.12 -0.82
N ARG A 37 -11.40 16.94 0.34
CA ARG A 37 -10.72 16.59 1.59
C ARG A 37 -11.01 15.12 1.88
N LEU A 38 -9.97 14.30 1.90
CA LEU A 38 -10.10 12.85 2.01
C LEU A 38 -9.25 12.33 3.18
N SER A 39 -9.55 11.13 3.62
CA SER A 39 -8.65 10.30 4.42
C SER A 39 -7.65 9.66 3.47
N GLY A 40 -6.37 9.65 3.83
CA GLY A 40 -5.31 9.06 3.05
C GLY A 40 -4.14 8.55 3.90
N GLY A 41 -3.04 8.29 3.25
CA GLY A 41 -1.89 7.57 3.81
C GLY A 41 -1.96 6.08 3.50
N LYS A 42 -0.80 5.48 3.23
CA LYS A 42 -0.70 4.09 2.78
C LYS A 42 -1.30 3.10 3.78
N ALA A 43 -0.94 3.23 5.07
CA ALA A 43 -1.51 2.37 6.11
C ALA A 43 -3.01 2.60 6.30
N SER A 44 -3.49 3.84 6.20
CA SER A 44 -4.93 4.14 6.22
C SER A 44 -5.68 3.45 5.09
N ASN A 45 -5.11 3.49 3.88
CA ASN A 45 -5.70 2.91 2.68
C ASN A 45 -5.76 1.38 2.78
N THR A 46 -4.68 0.73 3.23
CA THR A 46 -4.66 -0.73 3.41
C THR A 46 -5.58 -1.17 4.55
N ALA A 47 -5.65 -0.41 5.65
CA ALA A 47 -6.60 -0.69 6.74
C ALA A 47 -8.06 -0.56 6.27
N PHE A 48 -8.38 0.47 5.49
CA PHE A 48 -9.71 0.64 4.90
C PHE A 48 -10.10 -0.59 4.06
N ILE A 49 -9.19 -1.10 3.24
CA ILE A 49 -9.38 -2.30 2.41
C ILE A 49 -9.65 -3.52 3.29
N GLY A 50 -8.88 -3.75 4.34
CA GLY A 50 -9.09 -4.86 5.27
C GLY A 50 -10.52 -4.88 5.84
N ALA A 51 -11.01 -3.72 6.31
CA ALA A 51 -12.37 -3.57 6.82
C ALA A 51 -13.42 -3.76 5.72
N ARG A 52 -13.21 -3.18 4.51
CA ARG A 52 -14.11 -3.31 3.36
C ARG A 52 -14.25 -4.76 2.87
N PHE A 53 -13.21 -5.56 3.04
CA PHE A 53 -13.21 -6.99 2.71
C PHE A 53 -13.75 -7.87 3.85
N GLY A 54 -14.21 -7.27 4.96
CA GLY A 54 -14.93 -7.95 6.02
C GLY A 54 -14.03 -8.51 7.13
N HIS A 55 -12.76 -8.15 7.17
CA HIS A 55 -11.82 -8.56 8.21
C HIS A 55 -11.78 -7.58 9.39
N ARG A 56 -11.21 -8.03 10.50
CA ARG A 56 -10.79 -7.15 11.58
C ARG A 56 -9.60 -6.36 11.08
N SER A 57 -9.68 -5.04 11.06
CA SER A 57 -8.63 -4.18 10.52
C SER A 57 -8.16 -3.20 11.58
N LEU A 58 -6.90 -3.28 11.97
CA LEU A 58 -6.26 -2.43 12.96
C LEU A 58 -5.30 -1.47 12.27
N LEU A 59 -5.44 -0.19 12.55
CA LEU A 59 -4.51 0.84 12.08
C LEU A 59 -3.52 1.19 13.17
N LEU A 60 -2.23 1.12 12.84
CA LEU A 60 -1.10 1.52 13.66
C LEU A 60 -0.39 2.69 12.98
N GLY A 61 -0.25 3.80 13.68
CA GLY A 61 0.34 5.01 13.10
C GLY A 61 0.26 6.18 14.07
N ARG A 62 0.56 7.38 13.57
CA ARG A 62 0.55 8.62 14.36
C ARG A 62 -0.23 9.71 13.62
N VAL A 63 -1.03 10.45 14.38
CA VAL A 63 -1.67 11.70 13.94
C VAL A 63 -1.28 12.83 14.87
N GLY A 64 -1.46 14.06 14.45
CA GLY A 64 -1.28 15.24 15.29
C GLY A 64 -2.39 15.42 16.32
N ASP A 65 -2.31 16.49 17.09
CA ASP A 65 -3.36 16.95 18.01
C ASP A 65 -4.22 18.09 17.41
N ASP A 66 -4.29 18.12 16.07
CA ASP A 66 -5.02 19.09 15.26
C ASP A 66 -6.36 18.54 14.70
N GLU A 67 -7.13 19.40 14.05
CA GLU A 67 -8.40 19.05 13.40
C GLU A 67 -8.25 18.10 12.21
N LEU A 68 -7.06 18.06 11.59
CA LEU A 68 -6.78 17.18 10.45
C LEU A 68 -6.74 15.70 10.85
N ALA A 69 -6.45 15.41 12.15
CA ALA A 69 -6.54 14.06 12.67
C ALA A 69 -7.95 13.48 12.52
N GLU A 70 -8.98 14.30 12.71
CA GLU A 70 -10.37 13.83 12.56
C GLU A 70 -10.72 13.65 11.06
N GLN A 71 -10.24 14.55 10.18
CA GLN A 71 -10.38 14.36 8.73
C GLN A 71 -9.76 13.01 8.28
N ALA A 72 -8.59 12.64 8.82
CA ALA A 72 -7.91 11.40 8.48
C ALA A 72 -8.59 10.15 9.06
N LEU A 73 -9.12 10.22 10.30
CA LEU A 73 -9.57 9.02 11.03
C LEU A 73 -11.08 8.77 10.98
N ALA A 74 -11.93 9.80 10.84
CA ALA A 74 -13.39 9.60 10.88
C ALA A 74 -13.90 8.67 9.76
N PRO A 75 -13.46 8.78 8.49
CA PRO A 75 -13.89 7.86 7.45
C PRO A 75 -13.48 6.40 7.72
N LEU A 76 -12.31 6.19 8.33
CA LEU A 76 -11.82 4.86 8.69
C LEU A 76 -12.67 4.21 9.79
N ARG A 77 -13.02 4.97 10.85
CA ARG A 77 -13.96 4.49 11.88
C ARG A 77 -15.31 4.13 11.31
N GLN A 78 -15.84 4.94 10.38
CA GLN A 78 -17.11 4.67 9.71
C GLN A 78 -17.04 3.40 8.86
N ALA A 79 -15.89 3.10 8.27
CA ALA A 79 -15.64 1.87 7.53
C ALA A 79 -15.42 0.64 8.43
N GLY A 80 -15.31 0.82 9.75
CA GLY A 80 -15.10 -0.27 10.72
C GLY A 80 -13.62 -0.60 10.98
N VAL A 81 -12.70 0.30 10.64
CA VAL A 81 -11.28 0.19 11.03
C VAL A 81 -11.13 0.52 12.51
N GLU A 82 -10.39 -0.30 13.24
CA GLU A 82 -10.01 -0.05 14.63
C GLU A 82 -8.86 0.98 14.66
N VAL A 83 -9.14 2.19 15.12
CA VAL A 83 -8.20 3.32 15.17
C VAL A 83 -7.74 3.68 16.60
N GLU A 84 -8.12 2.88 17.58
CA GLU A 84 -7.82 3.11 19.01
C GLU A 84 -6.31 3.01 19.30
N ASN A 85 -5.58 2.31 18.43
CA ASN A 85 -4.12 2.15 18.51
C ASN A 85 -3.34 3.21 17.74
N VAL A 86 -4.02 4.20 17.14
CA VAL A 86 -3.37 5.34 16.51
C VAL A 86 -2.93 6.33 17.60
N GLY A 87 -1.61 6.53 17.70
CA GLY A 87 -1.04 7.46 18.67
C GLY A 87 -1.22 8.92 18.26
N ARG A 88 -1.23 9.84 19.26
CA ARG A 88 -1.21 11.28 19.00
C ARG A 88 0.16 11.86 19.32
N ALA A 89 0.67 12.69 18.41
CA ALA A 89 1.92 13.43 18.58
C ALA A 89 1.60 14.86 19.04
N ALA A 90 1.79 15.12 20.33
CA ALA A 90 1.46 16.41 20.95
C ALA A 90 2.24 17.56 20.31
N GLY A 91 1.57 18.66 20.01
CA GLY A 91 2.16 19.86 19.40
C GLY A 91 2.57 19.69 17.94
N GLN A 92 2.19 18.57 17.29
CA GLN A 92 2.48 18.30 15.89
C GLN A 92 1.21 18.35 15.05
N SER A 93 1.36 18.68 13.76
CA SER A 93 0.28 18.55 12.80
C SER A 93 0.16 17.09 12.32
N THR A 94 -1.03 16.69 11.93
CA THR A 94 -1.26 15.42 11.20
C THR A 94 -0.55 15.44 9.84
N GLY A 95 -0.15 14.29 9.34
CA GLY A 95 0.39 14.14 7.98
C GLY A 95 -0.57 14.70 6.94
N VAL A 96 -0.02 15.37 5.91
CA VAL A 96 -0.81 15.98 4.83
C VAL A 96 -0.26 15.59 3.49
N SER A 97 -1.14 15.16 2.58
CA SER A 97 -0.82 15.03 1.16
C SER A 97 -1.55 16.13 0.37
N MET A 98 -0.80 16.92 -0.40
CA MET A 98 -1.35 17.81 -1.40
C MET A 98 -1.27 17.14 -2.76
N ILE A 99 -2.41 16.83 -3.35
CA ILE A 99 -2.52 16.00 -4.54
C ILE A 99 -3.13 16.82 -5.67
N MET A 100 -2.42 16.91 -6.78
CA MET A 100 -2.93 17.52 -8.01
C MET A 100 -3.10 16.46 -9.08
N VAL A 101 -4.31 16.36 -9.63
CA VAL A 101 -4.68 15.37 -10.67
C VAL A 101 -4.92 16.10 -11.98
N PRO A 102 -3.97 16.03 -12.93
CA PRO A 102 -4.11 16.59 -14.28
C PRO A 102 -4.93 15.65 -15.20
N PRO A 103 -5.31 16.08 -16.42
CA PRO A 103 -6.16 15.31 -17.33
C PRO A 103 -5.59 13.95 -17.78
N ASP A 104 -4.27 13.77 -17.71
CA ASP A 104 -3.61 12.48 -18.01
C ASP A 104 -3.61 11.50 -16.82
N ALA A 105 -4.33 11.83 -15.74
CA ALA A 105 -4.42 11.08 -14.50
C ALA A 105 -3.08 10.85 -13.76
N LYS A 106 -1.96 11.42 -14.24
CA LYS A 106 -0.63 11.32 -13.62
C LYS A 106 -0.49 12.32 -12.49
N LYS A 107 -0.97 11.95 -11.33
CA LYS A 107 -0.95 12.79 -10.13
C LYS A 107 0.43 13.31 -9.75
N ASN A 108 0.45 14.50 -9.17
CA ASN A 108 1.60 15.04 -8.44
C ASN A 108 1.25 15.13 -6.96
N ILE A 109 2.13 14.65 -6.09
CA ILE A 109 1.93 14.63 -4.65
C ILE A 109 3.07 15.38 -3.97
N VAL A 110 2.71 16.28 -3.06
CA VAL A 110 3.63 16.86 -2.08
C VAL A 110 3.20 16.35 -0.71
N LEU A 111 4.08 15.60 -0.06
CA LEU A 111 3.83 14.97 1.24
C LEU A 111 4.53 15.77 2.35
N ALA A 112 3.77 16.19 3.35
CA ALA A 112 4.28 16.68 4.63
C ALA A 112 4.02 15.59 5.68
N THR A 113 5.08 14.90 6.11
CA THR A 113 4.99 13.73 6.98
C THR A 113 4.53 14.05 8.40
N ASN A 114 4.97 15.20 8.96
CA ASN A 114 4.52 15.71 10.25
C ASN A 114 4.50 14.62 11.36
N ALA A 115 3.32 14.34 11.94
CA ALA A 115 3.14 13.35 12.99
C ALA A 115 3.58 11.92 12.59
N ASN A 116 3.58 11.58 11.30
CA ASN A 116 4.07 10.28 10.82
C ASN A 116 5.55 10.05 11.15
N ASP A 117 6.35 11.10 11.29
CA ASP A 117 7.76 11.01 11.70
C ASP A 117 7.98 11.06 13.23
N CYS A 118 6.92 11.32 14.01
CA CYS A 118 7.02 11.58 15.45
C CYS A 118 6.82 10.31 16.27
N TRP A 119 7.86 9.50 16.41
CA TRP A 119 7.86 8.26 17.18
C TRP A 119 8.93 8.33 18.27
N ASP A 120 8.54 8.28 19.54
CA ASP A 120 9.40 8.04 20.69
C ASP A 120 9.40 6.55 21.06
N GLU A 121 10.24 6.15 21.99
CA GLU A 121 10.34 4.75 22.43
C GLU A 121 9.01 4.24 23.01
N ALA A 122 8.27 5.08 23.75
CA ALA A 122 6.99 4.67 24.29
C ALA A 122 5.93 4.37 23.21
N ALA A 123 5.93 5.16 22.13
CA ALA A 123 5.05 4.92 20.98
C ALA A 123 5.44 3.64 20.23
N ILE A 124 6.73 3.37 20.09
CA ILE A 124 7.23 2.13 19.49
C ILE A 124 6.87 0.93 20.37
N ASP A 125 7.08 1.01 21.68
CA ASP A 125 6.72 -0.08 22.61
C ASP A 125 5.22 -0.36 22.61
N ALA A 126 4.37 0.68 22.55
CA ALA A 126 2.93 0.53 22.44
C ALA A 126 2.52 -0.18 21.13
N MET A 127 3.13 0.17 20.00
CA MET A 127 2.91 -0.49 18.71
C MET A 127 3.33 -1.96 18.78
N ILE A 128 4.52 -2.27 19.33
CA ILE A 128 5.00 -3.64 19.52
C ILE A 128 4.02 -4.44 20.36
N ALA A 129 3.52 -3.87 21.47
CA ALA A 129 2.57 -4.54 22.34
C ALA A 129 1.26 -4.93 21.63
N VAL A 130 0.80 -4.11 20.68
CA VAL A 130 -0.37 -4.45 19.84
C VAL A 130 -0.06 -5.63 18.91
N ILE A 131 1.10 -5.65 18.28
CA ILE A 131 1.52 -6.76 17.40
C ILE A 131 1.70 -8.04 18.21
N ASP A 132 2.39 -7.98 19.34
CA ASP A 132 2.62 -9.13 20.24
C ASP A 132 1.31 -9.68 20.83
N GLY A 133 0.32 -8.81 21.07
CA GLY A 133 -1.03 -9.19 21.56
C GLY A 133 -2.00 -9.62 20.46
N CYS A 134 -1.61 -9.56 19.20
CA CYS A 134 -2.50 -9.93 18.09
C CYS A 134 -2.76 -11.43 18.05
N GLU A 135 -4.04 -11.80 17.88
CA GLU A 135 -4.44 -13.18 17.65
C GLU A 135 -4.24 -13.57 16.18
N THR A 136 -3.72 -14.76 15.94
CA THR A 136 -3.54 -15.33 14.60
C THR A 136 -4.77 -16.17 14.19
N PRO A 137 -5.09 -16.30 12.89
CA PRO A 137 -4.30 -15.79 11.75
C PRO A 137 -4.43 -14.29 11.56
N ALA A 138 -3.28 -13.65 11.32
CA ALA A 138 -3.13 -12.23 11.06
C ALA A 138 -2.12 -11.98 9.94
N CYS A 139 -2.15 -10.78 9.33
CA CYS A 139 -1.15 -10.30 8.39
C CYS A 139 -0.82 -8.84 8.73
N LEU A 140 0.46 -8.47 8.66
CA LEU A 140 0.94 -7.11 8.87
C LEU A 140 1.31 -6.48 7.52
N VAL A 141 0.72 -5.33 7.20
CA VAL A 141 1.10 -4.50 6.04
C VAL A 141 1.90 -3.31 6.54
N LEU A 142 3.02 -3.03 5.87
CA LEU A 142 3.99 -2.01 6.26
C LEU A 142 4.28 -1.06 5.10
N ASP A 143 4.54 0.22 5.40
CA ASP A 143 5.11 1.18 4.48
C ASP A 143 6.23 2.02 5.14
N TYR A 144 7.12 2.59 4.31
CA TYR A 144 8.23 3.43 4.79
C TYR A 144 7.94 4.94 4.74
N GLU A 145 6.66 5.36 4.70
CA GLU A 145 6.29 6.77 4.93
C GLU A 145 6.32 7.17 6.41
N VAL A 146 6.88 6.29 7.24
CA VAL A 146 7.23 6.49 8.65
C VAL A 146 8.72 6.18 8.84
N PRO A 147 9.35 6.52 9.98
CA PRO A 147 10.77 6.26 10.20
C PRO A 147 11.14 4.78 10.08
N ALA A 148 12.23 4.48 9.40
CA ALA A 148 12.70 3.11 9.17
C ALA A 148 12.81 2.27 10.46
N ARG A 149 13.27 2.88 11.58
CA ARG A 149 13.35 2.19 12.88
C ARG A 149 12.00 1.65 13.37
N VAL A 150 10.90 2.32 13.03
CA VAL A 150 9.54 1.89 13.42
C VAL A 150 9.14 0.67 12.61
N VAL A 151 9.34 0.71 11.29
CA VAL A 151 9.06 -0.41 10.38
C VAL A 151 9.88 -1.63 10.76
N ASN A 152 11.20 -1.43 11.01
CA ASN A 152 12.12 -2.50 11.38
C ASN A 152 11.68 -3.17 12.70
N LYS A 153 11.27 -2.39 13.71
CA LYS A 153 10.79 -2.92 14.99
C LYS A 153 9.45 -3.66 14.86
N ALA A 154 8.55 -3.16 14.01
CA ALA A 154 7.29 -3.84 13.74
C ALA A 154 7.51 -5.18 13.02
N LEU A 155 8.42 -5.20 12.03
CA LEU A 155 8.77 -6.42 11.31
C LEU A 155 9.43 -7.46 12.23
N GLU A 156 10.35 -7.04 13.13
CA GLU A 156 10.93 -7.90 14.15
C GLU A 156 9.85 -8.47 15.11
N ALA A 157 8.83 -7.67 15.46
CA ALA A 157 7.73 -8.12 16.31
C ALA A 157 6.82 -9.14 15.58
N ALA A 158 6.48 -8.88 14.31
CA ALA A 158 5.69 -9.79 13.50
C ALA A 158 6.39 -11.14 13.28
N ASP A 159 7.69 -11.11 12.98
CA ASP A 159 8.53 -12.30 12.81
C ASP A 159 8.54 -13.19 14.08
N ARG A 160 8.67 -12.58 15.27
CA ARG A 160 8.58 -13.34 16.55
C ARG A 160 7.24 -14.02 16.79
N LYS A 161 6.19 -13.55 16.14
CA LYS A 161 4.80 -14.03 16.28
C LYS A 161 4.35 -14.91 15.12
N ASP A 162 5.24 -15.18 14.17
CA ASP A 162 4.92 -15.87 12.91
C ASP A 162 3.76 -15.17 12.15
N ILE A 163 3.66 -13.83 12.23
CA ILE A 163 2.70 -13.04 11.49
C ILE A 163 3.32 -12.66 10.14
N PRO A 164 2.79 -13.13 9.01
CA PRO A 164 3.27 -12.75 7.69
C PRO A 164 3.25 -11.24 7.50
N ALA A 165 4.34 -10.68 7.00
CA ALA A 165 4.48 -9.25 6.72
C ALA A 165 4.56 -8.97 5.22
N VAL A 166 3.76 -8.01 4.75
CA VAL A 166 3.76 -7.47 3.38
C VAL A 166 4.27 -6.04 3.41
N LEU A 167 5.32 -5.75 2.66
CA LEU A 167 5.94 -4.43 2.61
C LEU A 167 5.64 -3.71 1.30
N ASP A 168 5.12 -2.47 1.39
CA ASP A 168 5.19 -1.47 0.31
C ASP A 168 6.43 -0.61 0.54
N PRO A 169 7.50 -0.71 -0.30
CA PRO A 169 8.78 -0.06 -0.06
C PRO A 169 8.81 1.37 -0.61
N SER A 170 7.86 2.22 -0.22
CA SER A 170 7.65 3.58 -0.73
C SER A 170 8.91 4.46 -0.79
N PHE A 171 9.89 4.21 0.06
CA PHE A 171 11.21 4.84 0.07
C PHE A 171 12.27 3.74 0.09
N PRO A 172 12.69 3.21 -1.08
CA PRO A 172 13.56 2.03 -1.16
C PRO A 172 14.92 2.22 -0.47
N ASP A 173 15.42 3.44 -0.39
CA ASP A 173 16.65 3.82 0.34
C ASP A 173 16.53 3.65 1.87
N ARG A 174 15.32 3.48 2.41
CA ARG A 174 15.08 3.22 3.85
C ARG A 174 15.00 1.73 4.18
N VAL A 175 14.91 0.86 3.17
CA VAL A 175 14.76 -0.58 3.36
C VAL A 175 16.06 -1.16 3.92
N ASP A 176 15.98 -1.86 5.04
CA ASP A 176 17.08 -2.62 5.61
C ASP A 176 17.14 -3.99 4.93
N GLU A 177 18.14 -4.19 4.08
CA GLU A 177 18.35 -5.46 3.34
C GLU A 177 18.46 -6.66 4.29
N GLY A 178 19.01 -6.47 5.49
CA GLY A 178 19.13 -7.54 6.50
C GLY A 178 17.77 -8.04 7.04
N LEU A 179 16.70 -7.28 6.81
CA LEU A 179 15.34 -7.66 7.23
C LEU A 179 14.48 -8.24 6.10
N LEU A 180 14.95 -8.21 4.85
CA LEU A 180 14.23 -8.79 3.70
C LEU A 180 13.82 -10.26 3.93
N PRO A 181 14.65 -11.14 4.55
CA PRO A 181 14.26 -12.53 4.83
C PRO A 181 13.10 -12.69 5.82
N LYS A 182 12.71 -11.64 6.56
CA LYS A 182 11.56 -11.64 7.47
C LYS A 182 10.26 -11.27 6.77
N LEU A 183 10.33 -10.78 5.53
CA LEU A 183 9.16 -10.44 4.74
C LEU A 183 8.52 -11.69 4.13
N HIS A 184 7.20 -11.79 4.25
CA HIS A 184 6.45 -12.73 3.44
C HIS A 184 6.34 -12.24 1.99
N ALA A 185 6.10 -10.94 1.80
CA ALA A 185 6.04 -10.34 0.47
C ALA A 185 6.54 -8.88 0.45
N ILE A 186 7.03 -8.47 -0.73
CA ILE A 186 7.33 -7.06 -1.03
C ILE A 186 6.64 -6.65 -2.33
N THR A 187 6.06 -5.45 -2.36
CA THR A 187 5.22 -4.98 -3.47
C THR A 187 5.69 -3.64 -4.05
N PRO A 188 6.91 -3.54 -4.58
CA PRO A 188 7.40 -2.30 -5.19
C PRO A 188 6.68 -1.95 -6.49
N ASN A 189 6.60 -0.67 -6.83
CA ASN A 189 6.41 -0.24 -8.21
C ASN A 189 7.75 -0.30 -8.97
N VAL A 190 7.75 -0.01 -10.28
CA VAL A 190 8.99 -0.09 -11.10
C VAL A 190 10.10 0.80 -10.54
N SER A 191 9.81 2.06 -10.20
CA SER A 191 10.81 2.99 -9.68
C SER A 191 11.36 2.57 -8.31
N GLU A 192 10.49 2.04 -7.44
CA GLU A 192 10.90 1.47 -6.15
C GLU A 192 11.77 0.23 -6.33
N ALA A 193 11.41 -0.65 -7.29
CA ALA A 193 12.23 -1.81 -7.63
C ALA A 193 13.59 -1.41 -8.20
N GLU A 194 13.66 -0.39 -9.08
CA GLU A 194 14.91 0.18 -9.57
C GLU A 194 15.80 0.69 -8.43
N GLY A 195 15.19 1.35 -7.44
CA GLY A 195 15.90 1.79 -6.23
C GLY A 195 16.46 0.64 -5.40
N LEU A 196 15.72 -0.47 -5.28
CA LEU A 196 16.15 -1.65 -4.54
C LEU A 196 17.25 -2.44 -5.26
N VAL A 197 17.20 -2.58 -6.60
CA VAL A 197 18.20 -3.36 -7.36
C VAL A 197 19.35 -2.51 -7.91
N GLY A 198 19.25 -1.18 -7.85
CA GLY A 198 20.32 -0.24 -8.23
C GLY A 198 20.51 -0.03 -9.74
N HIS A 199 19.57 -0.45 -10.58
CA HIS A 199 19.62 -0.24 -12.04
C HIS A 199 18.24 -0.10 -12.67
N SER A 200 18.17 0.43 -13.91
CA SER A 200 16.90 0.65 -14.61
C SER A 200 16.24 -0.64 -15.13
N LEU A 201 14.90 -0.66 -15.08
CA LEU A 201 14.05 -1.80 -15.43
C LEU A 201 13.15 -1.45 -16.63
N ASP A 202 13.77 -1.27 -17.81
CA ASP A 202 13.15 -0.76 -19.04
C ASP A 202 12.57 -1.87 -19.98
N SER A 203 12.62 -3.13 -19.55
CA SER A 203 12.08 -4.27 -20.31
C SER A 203 11.46 -5.31 -19.37
N MET A 204 10.57 -6.16 -19.93
CA MET A 204 9.94 -7.25 -19.18
C MET A 204 10.98 -8.25 -18.65
N ASP A 205 12.04 -8.53 -19.40
CA ASP A 205 13.11 -9.43 -18.98
C ASP A 205 13.85 -8.89 -17.76
N LYS A 206 14.20 -7.58 -17.76
CA LYS A 206 14.82 -6.94 -16.61
C LYS A 206 13.90 -6.90 -15.38
N LEU A 207 12.60 -6.67 -15.58
CA LEU A 207 11.62 -6.73 -14.50
C LEU A 207 11.52 -8.14 -13.91
N ALA A 208 11.52 -9.17 -14.75
CA ALA A 208 11.51 -10.55 -14.31
C ALA A 208 12.80 -10.91 -13.55
N ASP A 209 13.98 -10.47 -14.07
CA ASP A 209 15.27 -10.67 -13.40
C ASP A 209 15.32 -9.98 -12.03
N ALA A 210 14.87 -8.72 -11.96
CA ALA A 210 14.81 -7.96 -10.71
C ALA A 210 13.86 -8.62 -9.69
N ALA A 211 12.70 -9.09 -10.13
CA ALA A 211 11.77 -9.80 -9.25
C ALA A 211 12.39 -11.09 -8.69
N ARG A 212 13.10 -11.86 -9.52
CA ARG A 212 13.84 -13.07 -9.10
C ARG A 212 15.02 -12.72 -8.16
N GLN A 213 15.74 -11.65 -8.44
CA GLN A 213 16.83 -11.17 -7.57
C GLN A 213 16.28 -10.84 -6.19
N LEU A 214 15.29 -9.95 -6.10
CA LEU A 214 14.66 -9.55 -4.84
C LEU A 214 14.08 -10.75 -4.07
N GLN A 215 13.53 -11.74 -4.78
CA GLN A 215 13.01 -12.95 -4.15
C GLN A 215 14.16 -13.78 -3.53
N ARG A 216 15.30 -13.91 -4.19
CA ARG A 216 16.49 -14.57 -3.62
C ARG A 216 17.10 -13.81 -2.45
N ASP A 217 16.93 -12.49 -2.40
CA ASP A 217 17.44 -11.62 -1.34
C ASP A 217 16.63 -11.76 -0.02
N GLY A 218 15.46 -12.47 -0.06
CA GLY A 218 14.81 -12.86 1.17
C GLY A 218 13.29 -13.02 1.16
N PRO A 219 12.49 -12.11 0.60
CA PRO A 219 11.03 -12.21 0.63
C PRO A 219 10.55 -13.50 -0.07
N ALA A 220 9.56 -14.18 0.51
CA ALA A 220 8.99 -15.38 -0.14
C ALA A 220 8.32 -15.03 -1.47
N LEU A 221 7.73 -13.84 -1.57
CA LEU A 221 7.02 -13.34 -2.75
C LEU A 221 7.46 -11.92 -3.10
N VAL A 222 7.60 -11.65 -4.40
CA VAL A 222 7.87 -10.29 -4.92
C VAL A 222 6.83 -9.97 -5.99
N CYS A 223 6.12 -8.84 -5.83
CA CYS A 223 5.17 -8.34 -6.81
C CYS A 223 5.61 -6.96 -7.30
N ILE A 224 6.27 -6.86 -8.46
CA ILE A 224 6.60 -5.56 -9.06
C ILE A 224 5.36 -5.04 -9.79
N LYS A 225 4.77 -3.95 -9.28
CA LYS A 225 3.62 -3.24 -9.86
C LYS A 225 4.05 -2.48 -11.12
N LEU A 226 3.41 -2.74 -12.26
CA LEU A 226 3.76 -2.13 -13.54
C LEU A 226 2.98 -0.83 -13.80
N GLY A 227 3.57 0.05 -14.61
CA GLY A 227 2.96 1.33 -14.96
C GLY A 227 1.70 1.21 -15.84
N ASP A 228 1.50 0.09 -16.50
CA ASP A 228 0.28 -0.24 -17.25
C ASP A 228 -0.85 -0.81 -16.39
N GLY A 229 -0.58 -1.07 -15.10
CA GLY A 229 -1.53 -1.63 -14.15
C GLY A 229 -1.43 -3.15 -13.96
N GLY A 230 -0.54 -3.84 -14.66
CA GLY A 230 -0.20 -5.24 -14.43
C GLY A 230 0.80 -5.45 -13.30
N CYS A 231 1.28 -6.68 -13.11
CA CYS A 231 2.41 -6.96 -12.23
C CYS A 231 3.29 -8.12 -12.70
N VAL A 232 4.54 -8.13 -12.24
CA VAL A 232 5.44 -9.28 -12.29
C VAL A 232 5.50 -9.88 -10.90
N LEU A 233 5.06 -11.14 -10.77
CA LEU A 233 5.14 -11.93 -9.54
C LEU A 233 6.31 -12.90 -9.64
N ALA A 234 7.21 -12.90 -8.66
CA ALA A 234 8.22 -13.94 -8.46
C ALA A 234 7.93 -14.73 -7.18
N THR A 235 8.00 -16.05 -7.29
CA THR A 235 7.96 -17.01 -6.19
C THR A 235 9.25 -17.84 -6.23
N SER A 236 9.43 -18.79 -5.31
CA SER A 236 10.56 -19.76 -5.37
C SER A 236 10.59 -20.57 -6.65
N ASP A 237 9.42 -20.82 -7.26
CA ASP A 237 9.27 -21.83 -8.31
C ASP A 237 9.10 -21.22 -9.71
N GLN A 238 8.57 -19.99 -9.79
CA GLN A 238 8.24 -19.38 -11.09
C GLN A 238 8.18 -17.86 -11.04
N THR A 239 8.32 -17.27 -12.21
CA THR A 239 8.05 -15.84 -12.42
C THR A 239 6.89 -15.69 -13.39
N LEU A 240 5.90 -14.86 -13.03
CA LEU A 240 4.66 -14.68 -13.78
C LEU A 240 4.46 -13.22 -14.15
N HIS A 241 3.94 -12.96 -15.33
CA HIS A 241 3.32 -11.69 -15.67
C HIS A 241 1.80 -11.83 -15.56
N ILE A 242 1.17 -10.99 -14.74
CA ILE A 242 -0.27 -10.83 -14.70
C ILE A 242 -0.58 -9.51 -15.40
N PRO A 243 -1.21 -9.57 -16.60
CA PRO A 243 -1.47 -8.37 -17.38
C PRO A 243 -2.59 -7.53 -16.76
N PRO A 244 -2.65 -6.21 -17.09
CA PRO A 244 -3.75 -5.37 -16.66
C PRO A 244 -5.06 -5.71 -17.38
N SER A 245 -6.17 -5.17 -16.87
CA SER A 245 -7.41 -5.02 -17.62
C SER A 245 -7.40 -3.72 -18.42
N GLU A 246 -8.19 -3.67 -19.49
CA GLU A 246 -8.43 -2.42 -20.22
C GLU A 246 -9.38 -1.54 -19.40
N VAL A 247 -8.87 -0.43 -18.87
CA VAL A 247 -9.62 0.58 -18.12
C VAL A 247 -9.19 1.99 -18.54
N GLU A 248 -10.11 2.94 -18.47
CA GLU A 248 -9.78 4.36 -18.65
C GLU A 248 -9.45 4.97 -17.28
N PRO A 249 -8.19 5.37 -17.03
CA PRO A 249 -7.82 5.93 -15.75
C PRO A 249 -8.38 7.36 -15.60
N VAL A 250 -9.03 7.59 -14.47
CA VAL A 250 -9.53 8.89 -14.01
C VAL A 250 -8.55 9.52 -13.02
N ASP A 251 -8.04 8.69 -12.10
CA ASP A 251 -7.10 9.10 -11.05
C ASP A 251 -6.30 7.89 -10.58
N THR A 252 -4.98 7.98 -10.60
CA THR A 252 -4.11 6.88 -10.16
C THR A 252 -3.79 6.91 -8.65
N THR A 253 -4.41 7.83 -7.88
CA THR A 253 -4.19 7.96 -6.44
C THR A 253 -4.66 6.70 -5.71
N GLY A 254 -3.79 6.13 -4.87
CA GLY A 254 -4.11 4.95 -4.05
C GLY A 254 -4.16 3.61 -4.80
N ALA A 255 -3.87 3.57 -6.12
CA ALA A 255 -3.87 2.31 -6.87
C ALA A 255 -2.82 1.31 -6.36
N GLY A 256 -1.63 1.78 -5.99
CA GLY A 256 -0.60 0.96 -5.36
C GLY A 256 -1.03 0.40 -4.01
N ASP A 257 -1.72 1.21 -3.21
CA ASP A 257 -2.25 0.80 -1.91
C ASP A 257 -3.41 -0.20 -2.08
N ALA A 258 -4.25 0.00 -3.12
CA ALA A 258 -5.30 -0.97 -3.49
C ALA A 258 -4.70 -2.33 -3.84
N PHE A 259 -3.62 -2.33 -4.65
CA PHE A 259 -2.88 -3.56 -4.96
C PHE A 259 -2.38 -4.22 -3.68
N THR A 260 -1.57 -3.51 -2.88
CA THR A 260 -0.90 -4.05 -1.69
C THR A 260 -1.90 -4.53 -0.65
N GLY A 261 -2.95 -3.74 -0.36
CA GLY A 261 -3.96 -4.08 0.62
C GLY A 261 -4.79 -5.32 0.23
N VAL A 262 -5.23 -5.39 -1.03
CA VAL A 262 -6.03 -6.54 -1.51
C VAL A 262 -5.16 -7.78 -1.68
N PHE A 263 -3.91 -7.64 -2.13
CA PHE A 263 -2.93 -8.73 -2.16
C PHE A 263 -2.72 -9.32 -0.75
N ALA A 264 -2.51 -8.45 0.25
CA ALA A 264 -2.33 -8.88 1.65
C ALA A 264 -3.58 -9.58 2.20
N VAL A 265 -4.77 -9.08 1.89
CA VAL A 265 -6.05 -9.74 2.26
C VAL A 265 -6.15 -11.12 1.61
N ALA A 266 -5.85 -11.25 0.32
CA ALA A 266 -5.90 -12.53 -0.38
C ALA A 266 -4.91 -13.55 0.21
N MET A 267 -3.69 -13.10 0.54
CA MET A 267 -2.69 -13.94 1.24
C MET A 267 -3.18 -14.36 2.64
N LEU A 268 -3.76 -13.43 3.40
CA LEU A 268 -4.32 -13.69 4.72
C LEU A 268 -5.46 -14.74 4.66
N GLU A 269 -6.21 -14.76 3.58
CA GLU A 269 -7.28 -15.75 3.32
C GLU A 269 -6.76 -17.10 2.82
N GLY A 270 -5.45 -17.24 2.58
CA GLY A 270 -4.81 -18.46 2.13
C GLY A 270 -4.94 -18.75 0.64
N LEU A 271 -5.15 -17.69 -0.18
CA LEU A 271 -5.14 -17.85 -1.64
C LEU A 271 -3.70 -18.13 -2.12
N GLU A 272 -3.60 -18.88 -3.22
CA GLU A 272 -2.32 -19.09 -3.88
C GLU A 272 -1.70 -17.77 -4.37
N PRO A 273 -0.37 -17.61 -4.37
CA PRO A 273 0.30 -16.36 -4.73
C PRO A 273 -0.14 -15.76 -6.08
N ARG A 274 -0.39 -16.62 -7.08
CA ARG A 274 -0.89 -16.21 -8.39
C ARG A 274 -2.29 -15.57 -8.31
N GLU A 275 -3.16 -16.15 -7.50
CA GLU A 275 -4.52 -15.63 -7.28
C GLU A 275 -4.47 -14.33 -6.49
N ALA A 276 -3.65 -14.27 -5.44
CA ALA A 276 -3.48 -13.06 -4.64
C ALA A 276 -2.96 -11.88 -5.48
N ALA A 277 -1.97 -12.12 -6.35
CA ALA A 277 -1.45 -11.10 -7.25
C ALA A 277 -2.51 -10.65 -8.28
N ALA A 278 -3.32 -11.57 -8.81
CA ALA A 278 -4.43 -11.21 -9.70
C ALA A 278 -5.50 -10.36 -9.00
N TRP A 279 -5.78 -10.63 -7.71
CA TRP A 279 -6.67 -9.78 -6.91
C TRP A 279 -6.07 -8.39 -6.73
N GLY A 280 -4.76 -8.28 -6.46
CA GLY A 280 -4.05 -7.01 -6.36
C GLY A 280 -4.14 -6.20 -7.64
N VAL A 281 -3.86 -6.81 -8.81
CA VAL A 281 -3.99 -6.18 -10.13
C VAL A 281 -5.43 -5.72 -10.37
N ALA A 282 -6.41 -6.57 -10.11
CA ALA A 282 -7.83 -6.23 -10.28
C ALA A 282 -8.23 -5.02 -9.42
N ALA A 283 -7.80 -5.01 -8.15
CA ALA A 283 -8.08 -3.89 -7.24
C ALA A 283 -7.47 -2.58 -7.71
N ALA A 284 -6.20 -2.61 -8.15
CA ALA A 284 -5.51 -1.43 -8.68
C ALA A 284 -6.18 -0.90 -9.95
N ASN A 285 -6.58 -1.80 -10.88
CA ASN A 285 -7.25 -1.40 -12.13
C ASN A 285 -8.65 -0.84 -11.88
N LEU A 286 -9.39 -1.37 -10.91
CA LEU A 286 -10.69 -0.80 -10.54
C LEU A 286 -10.53 0.54 -9.81
N ALA A 287 -9.54 0.68 -8.94
CA ALA A 287 -9.28 1.91 -8.20
C ALA A 287 -9.05 3.12 -9.12
N VAL A 288 -8.31 2.93 -10.22
CA VAL A 288 -8.00 4.06 -11.13
C VAL A 288 -9.20 4.57 -11.93
N THR A 289 -10.33 3.88 -11.92
CA THR A 289 -11.57 4.31 -12.63
C THR A 289 -12.40 5.33 -11.85
N GLY A 290 -12.06 5.58 -10.58
CA GLY A 290 -12.71 6.57 -9.71
C GLY A 290 -11.78 7.71 -9.34
N TYR A 291 -12.31 8.72 -8.63
CA TYR A 291 -11.57 9.88 -8.15
C TYR A 291 -11.29 9.76 -6.65
N GLY A 292 -10.04 9.97 -6.25
CA GLY A 292 -9.56 9.77 -4.89
C GLY A 292 -9.13 8.32 -4.61
N SER A 293 -8.59 8.04 -3.42
CA SER A 293 -8.15 6.72 -2.99
C SER A 293 -9.32 5.87 -2.46
N GLN A 294 -9.64 5.98 -1.17
CA GLN A 294 -10.65 5.16 -0.50
C GLN A 294 -12.04 5.20 -1.14
N PRO A 295 -12.56 6.35 -1.64
CA PRO A 295 -13.85 6.38 -2.33
C PRO A 295 -13.90 5.55 -3.63
N ALA A 296 -12.75 5.41 -4.31
CA ALA A 296 -12.62 4.67 -5.57
C ALA A 296 -12.38 3.17 -5.40
N TYR A 297 -12.07 2.70 -4.19
CA TYR A 297 -11.79 1.27 -3.99
C TYR A 297 -13.04 0.43 -4.23
N ALA A 298 -12.87 -0.59 -5.04
CA ALA A 298 -13.92 -1.54 -5.39
C ALA A 298 -14.33 -2.41 -4.20
N ASP A 299 -15.49 -3.01 -4.28
CA ASP A 299 -15.88 -4.04 -3.34
C ASP A 299 -15.26 -5.40 -3.70
N ARG A 300 -15.36 -6.33 -2.76
CA ARG A 300 -14.80 -7.67 -2.91
C ARG A 300 -15.33 -8.41 -4.15
N GLN A 301 -16.62 -8.30 -4.46
CA GLN A 301 -17.22 -9.01 -5.56
C GLN A 301 -16.63 -8.55 -6.89
N GLN A 302 -16.53 -7.23 -7.10
CA GLN A 302 -15.94 -6.63 -8.29
C GLN A 302 -14.48 -7.08 -8.49
N VAL A 303 -13.68 -7.09 -7.41
CA VAL A 303 -12.29 -7.54 -7.46
C VAL A 303 -12.19 -9.00 -7.86
N VAL A 304 -12.96 -9.89 -7.22
CA VAL A 304 -12.94 -11.33 -7.51
C VAL A 304 -13.37 -11.63 -8.95
N GLU A 305 -14.41 -10.96 -9.45
CA GLU A 305 -14.89 -11.13 -10.82
C GLU A 305 -13.83 -10.73 -11.84
N LEU A 306 -13.19 -9.56 -11.66
CA LEU A 306 -12.14 -9.12 -12.57
C LEU A 306 -10.90 -10.00 -12.47
N ALA A 307 -10.47 -10.36 -11.27
CA ALA A 307 -9.28 -11.19 -11.04
C ALA A 307 -9.33 -12.54 -11.78
N ARG A 308 -10.51 -13.17 -11.86
CA ARG A 308 -10.71 -14.41 -12.62
C ARG A 308 -10.32 -14.24 -14.09
N THR A 309 -10.71 -13.13 -14.71
CA THR A 309 -10.39 -12.86 -16.12
C THR A 309 -8.91 -12.59 -16.34
N LEU A 310 -8.22 -12.05 -15.33
CA LEU A 310 -6.78 -11.77 -15.39
C LEU A 310 -5.95 -13.04 -15.21
N LEU A 311 -6.41 -13.97 -14.36
CA LEU A 311 -5.76 -15.26 -14.16
C LEU A 311 -5.68 -16.08 -15.46
N ASP A 312 -6.71 -16.06 -16.29
CA ASP A 312 -6.73 -16.76 -17.57
C ASP A 312 -5.70 -16.20 -18.57
N LYS A 313 -5.28 -14.95 -18.37
CA LYS A 313 -4.30 -14.24 -19.22
C LYS A 313 -2.88 -14.24 -18.66
N ALA A 314 -2.70 -14.74 -17.43
CA ALA A 314 -1.40 -14.77 -16.77
C ALA A 314 -0.42 -15.68 -17.50
N ARG A 315 0.84 -15.23 -17.65
CA ARG A 315 1.88 -15.93 -18.41
C ARG A 315 3.10 -16.17 -17.54
N VAL A 316 3.71 -17.36 -17.71
CA VAL A 316 5.03 -17.65 -17.17
C VAL A 316 6.05 -16.86 -17.97
N LEU A 317 6.97 -16.21 -17.26
CA LEU A 317 8.13 -15.56 -17.83
C LEU A 317 9.31 -16.53 -17.68
N ASP A 318 9.75 -17.10 -18.82
CA ASP A 318 10.90 -17.99 -18.84
C ASP A 318 12.16 -17.24 -18.41
N GLY A 319 13.02 -17.89 -17.60
CA GLY A 319 14.30 -17.37 -17.14
C GLY A 319 15.43 -17.84 -18.01
#